data_3009bc979a1a5f56a28cd1e49e5af340
#
_entry.id   3009bc979a1a5f56a28cd1e49e5af340
#
_cell.length_a   1.000
_cell.length_b   1.000
_cell.length_c   1.000
_cell.angle_alpha   90.00
_cell.angle_beta   90.00
_cell.angle_gamma   90.00
#
_symmetry.space_group_name_H-M   'P 1'
#
loop_
_entity.id
_entity.type
_entity.pdbx_description
1 polymer ?
#
loop_
_entity_poly.entity_id
_entity_poly.type
_entity_poly.pdbx_seq_one_letter_code
_entity_poly.pdbx_strand_id
1 'polypeptide(L)'
;MLDFPSLVPPAAVPNHAADSKKRCVFCGSLYPGLREPGFALELFRALGPAIGWTLTMAGGGWQYFAADAAQTKAVLGEQFEQPGPVPAETARTMQAQADVLLNLGNAVDNQLPSKLFDYFAAGKPVLHLCVIENDPALPYLARYPLALVLHQGQADAADILHRWLGEVCGKQLPFGEVCDLFPELVPQAVAAEFVRWLM
;
A
#
# COMPACT_ATOMS: atom_id res chain seq x y z
N MET A 1 18.07 0.70 -15.84
CA MET A 1 16.75 0.61 -16.52
C MET A 1 15.96 1.81 -16.02
N LEU A 2 15.60 2.74 -16.90
CA LEU A 2 14.78 3.89 -16.51
C LEU A 2 13.35 3.35 -16.34
N ASP A 3 12.89 3.22 -15.09
CA ASP A 3 11.49 2.93 -14.79
C ASP A 3 10.72 4.24 -14.96
N PHE A 4 9.90 4.32 -16.00
CA PHE A 4 8.94 5.39 -16.15
C PHE A 4 7.63 4.95 -15.48
N PRO A 5 7.31 5.48 -14.29
CA PRO A 5 6.03 5.17 -13.67
C PRO A 5 4.89 5.65 -14.57
N SER A 6 3.86 4.83 -14.70
CA SER A 6 2.70 5.16 -15.53
C SER A 6 1.41 4.74 -14.83
N LEU A 7 0.39 5.59 -14.91
CA LEU A 7 -0.95 5.30 -14.46
C LEU A 7 -1.68 4.45 -15.52
N VAL A 8 -1.99 3.21 -15.17
CA VAL A 8 -2.77 2.32 -16.01
C VAL A 8 -4.13 2.09 -15.36
N PRO A 9 -5.25 2.25 -16.09
CA PRO A 9 -6.58 1.98 -15.52
C PRO A 9 -6.62 0.60 -14.86
N PRO A 10 -7.16 0.48 -13.65
CA PRO A 10 -7.29 -0.82 -13.01
C PRO A 10 -8.18 -1.74 -13.85
N ALA A 11 -7.78 -3.02 -13.95
CA ALA A 11 -8.63 -4.02 -14.60
C ALA A 11 -9.96 -4.12 -13.81
N ALA A 12 -11.07 -4.23 -14.55
CA ALA A 12 -12.36 -4.48 -13.92
C ALA A 12 -12.31 -5.83 -13.17
N VAL A 13 -12.43 -5.77 -11.87
CA VAL A 13 -12.55 -6.96 -11.02
C VAL A 13 -14.03 -7.10 -10.67
N PRO A 14 -14.62 -8.31 -10.76
CA PRO A 14 -16.00 -8.53 -10.35
C PRO A 14 -16.24 -8.02 -8.94
N ASN A 15 -17.28 -7.20 -8.78
CA ASN A 15 -17.67 -6.69 -7.48
C ASN A 15 -18.12 -7.89 -6.63
N HIS A 16 -17.29 -8.36 -5.71
CA HIS A 16 -17.73 -9.35 -4.75
C HIS A 16 -18.77 -8.73 -3.83
N ALA A 17 -19.82 -9.50 -3.55
CA ALA A 17 -20.84 -9.14 -2.56
C ALA A 17 -20.12 -8.61 -1.33
N ALA A 18 -20.48 -7.38 -0.92
CA ALA A 18 -19.88 -6.69 0.19
C ALA A 18 -19.97 -7.55 1.46
N ASP A 19 -18.89 -8.27 1.76
CA ASP A 19 -18.74 -8.74 3.12
C ASP A 19 -18.41 -7.51 3.98
N SER A 20 -18.86 -7.50 5.21
CA SER A 20 -18.69 -6.36 6.12
C SER A 20 -17.24 -6.20 6.64
N LYS A 21 -16.28 -6.98 6.11
CA LYS A 21 -14.89 -6.97 6.56
C LYS A 21 -14.13 -5.78 5.95
N LYS A 22 -13.56 -4.94 6.80
CA LYS A 22 -12.65 -3.87 6.38
C LYS A 22 -11.25 -4.44 6.21
N ARG A 23 -10.62 -4.18 5.05
CA ARG A 23 -9.35 -4.79 4.67
C ARG A 23 -8.26 -3.76 4.38
N CYS A 24 -7.13 -3.88 5.10
CA CYS A 24 -5.87 -3.24 4.75
C CYS A 24 -4.96 -4.29 4.11
N VAL A 25 -4.57 -4.09 2.85
CA VAL A 25 -3.91 -5.12 2.05
C VAL A 25 -2.54 -4.68 1.56
N PHE A 26 -1.53 -5.49 1.83
CA PHE A 26 -0.20 -5.45 1.23
C PHE A 26 -0.01 -6.65 0.31
N CYS A 27 0.50 -6.41 -0.91
CA CYS A 27 0.91 -7.48 -1.82
C CYS A 27 2.33 -7.21 -2.30
N GLY A 28 3.31 -7.94 -1.78
CA GLY A 28 4.70 -7.75 -2.14
C GLY A 28 5.65 -8.67 -1.39
N SER A 29 6.91 -8.72 -1.81
CA SER A 29 7.95 -9.46 -1.10
C SER A 29 8.56 -8.62 0.01
N LEU A 30 8.90 -9.28 1.10
CA LEU A 30 9.60 -8.72 2.24
C LEU A 30 11.10 -9.05 2.13
N TYR A 31 11.94 -8.11 2.49
CA TYR A 31 13.39 -8.23 2.41
C TYR A 31 14.02 -7.63 3.67
N PRO A 32 14.79 -8.41 4.44
CA PRO A 32 15.54 -7.89 5.58
C PRO A 32 16.45 -6.72 5.17
N GLY A 33 16.44 -5.65 5.98
CA GLY A 33 17.23 -4.45 5.74
C GLY A 33 16.74 -3.56 4.60
N LEU A 34 15.69 -3.95 3.86
CA LEU A 34 15.15 -3.15 2.75
C LEU A 34 13.66 -2.86 2.90
N ARG A 35 12.85 -3.89 3.08
CA ARG A 35 11.39 -3.79 3.19
C ARG A 35 10.88 -4.76 4.22
N GLU A 36 10.70 -4.30 5.41
CA GLU A 36 10.34 -5.10 6.57
C GLU A 36 8.91 -4.85 7.02
N PRO A 37 8.20 -5.85 7.53
CA PRO A 37 6.82 -5.71 7.97
C PRO A 37 6.69 -5.13 9.38
N GLY A 38 7.79 -5.03 10.15
CA GLY A 38 7.80 -4.76 11.58
C GLY A 38 6.93 -3.60 11.99
N PHE A 39 7.08 -2.43 11.36
CA PHE A 39 6.30 -1.23 11.68
C PHE A 39 4.80 -1.41 11.41
N ALA A 40 4.43 -2.07 10.30
CA ALA A 40 3.02 -2.38 10.02
C ALA A 40 2.43 -3.30 11.10
N LEU A 41 3.15 -4.36 11.44
CA LEU A 41 2.70 -5.33 12.44
C LEU A 41 2.58 -4.69 13.82
N GLU A 42 3.52 -3.82 14.20
CA GLU A 42 3.48 -3.06 15.45
C GLU A 42 2.24 -2.16 15.54
N LEU A 43 1.95 -1.37 14.50
CA LEU A 43 0.78 -0.50 14.44
C LEU A 43 -0.52 -1.30 14.59
N PHE A 44 -0.69 -2.37 13.83
CA PHE A 44 -1.92 -3.16 13.89
C PHE A 44 -2.06 -3.93 15.21
N ARG A 45 -0.96 -4.38 15.83
CA ARG A 45 -1.01 -4.92 17.21
C ARG A 45 -1.44 -3.88 18.22
N ALA A 46 -0.95 -2.63 18.09
CA ALA A 46 -1.34 -1.52 18.97
C ALA A 46 -2.83 -1.15 18.83
N LEU A 47 -3.37 -1.19 17.61
CA LEU A 47 -4.80 -0.99 17.36
C LEU A 47 -5.66 -2.12 17.94
N GLY A 48 -5.13 -3.34 17.96
CA GLY A 48 -5.80 -4.53 18.45
C GLY A 48 -7.03 -4.96 17.62
N PRO A 49 -7.65 -6.09 17.98
CA PRO A 49 -8.74 -6.65 17.18
C PRO A 49 -10.06 -5.85 17.26
N ALA A 50 -10.23 -5.01 18.29
CA ALA A 50 -11.45 -4.21 18.47
C ALA A 50 -11.71 -3.20 17.36
N ILE A 51 -10.67 -2.82 16.60
CA ILE A 51 -10.82 -1.88 15.47
C ILE A 51 -11.64 -2.45 14.30
N GLY A 52 -11.78 -3.78 14.21
CA GLY A 52 -12.56 -4.45 13.17
C GLY A 52 -11.95 -4.45 11.77
N TRP A 53 -10.64 -4.21 11.65
CA TRP A 53 -9.89 -4.27 10.39
C TRP A 53 -9.09 -5.56 10.28
N THR A 54 -9.03 -6.12 9.09
CA THR A 54 -8.15 -7.24 8.75
C THR A 54 -6.91 -6.71 8.05
N LEU A 55 -5.74 -7.04 8.56
CA LEU A 55 -4.46 -6.83 7.90
C LEU A 55 -4.11 -8.08 7.09
N THR A 56 -4.11 -7.97 5.77
CA THR A 56 -3.70 -9.05 4.87
C THR A 56 -2.38 -8.70 4.21
N MET A 57 -1.37 -9.53 4.40
CA MET A 57 -0.03 -9.32 3.85
C MET A 57 0.41 -10.52 3.01
N ALA A 58 0.14 -10.44 1.70
CA ALA A 58 0.49 -11.48 0.72
C ALA A 58 1.88 -11.24 0.11
N GLY A 59 2.68 -12.29 0.04
CA GLY A 59 4.00 -12.26 -0.58
C GLY A 59 5.04 -13.14 0.12
N GLY A 60 6.25 -13.16 -0.45
CA GLY A 60 7.36 -13.93 0.10
C GLY A 60 8.17 -13.18 1.16
N GLY A 61 9.18 -13.87 1.73
CA GLY A 61 10.12 -13.30 2.70
C GLY A 61 9.75 -13.53 4.17
N TRP A 62 8.61 -14.14 4.45
CA TRP A 62 8.11 -14.36 5.80
C TRP A 62 8.98 -15.25 6.68
N GLN A 63 9.83 -16.11 6.08
CA GLN A 63 10.77 -16.93 6.82
C GLN A 63 11.73 -16.10 7.68
N TYR A 64 11.98 -14.84 7.31
CA TYR A 64 12.83 -13.92 8.07
C TYR A 64 12.10 -13.20 9.20
N PHE A 65 10.76 -13.18 9.17
CA PHE A 65 9.89 -12.44 10.10
C PHE A 65 8.88 -13.36 10.78
N ALA A 66 9.18 -14.63 10.91
CA ALA A 66 8.26 -15.65 11.44
C ALA A 66 7.84 -15.36 12.89
N ALA A 67 8.77 -14.86 13.72
CA ALA A 67 8.48 -14.51 15.10
C ALA A 67 7.49 -13.33 15.21
N ASP A 68 7.70 -12.28 14.40
CA ASP A 68 6.80 -11.11 14.36
C ASP A 68 5.41 -11.49 13.85
N ALA A 69 5.35 -12.35 12.83
CA ALA A 69 4.09 -12.86 12.31
C ALA A 69 3.33 -13.69 13.37
N ALA A 70 4.02 -14.57 14.10
CA ALA A 70 3.42 -15.37 15.17
C ALA A 70 2.89 -14.49 16.31
N GLN A 71 3.65 -13.49 16.74
CA GLN A 71 3.23 -12.53 17.75
C GLN A 71 2.00 -11.74 17.28
N THR A 72 1.98 -11.31 16.03
CA THR A 72 0.86 -10.57 15.46
C THR A 72 -0.38 -11.44 15.37
N LYS A 73 -0.24 -12.70 14.93
CA LYS A 73 -1.34 -13.67 14.91
C LYS A 73 -1.91 -13.95 16.31
N ALA A 74 -1.05 -13.99 17.33
CA ALA A 74 -1.49 -14.16 18.71
C ALA A 74 -2.35 -13.00 19.22
N VAL A 75 -2.08 -11.77 18.77
CA VAL A 75 -2.84 -10.57 19.18
C VAL A 75 -4.10 -10.39 18.32
N LEU A 76 -3.99 -10.48 16.99
CA LEU A 76 -5.06 -10.14 16.05
C LEU A 76 -5.94 -11.32 15.66
N GLY A 77 -5.53 -12.56 15.95
CA GLY A 77 -6.30 -13.75 15.56
C GLY A 77 -6.58 -13.79 14.06
N GLU A 78 -7.85 -13.99 13.70
CA GLU A 78 -8.30 -14.06 12.29
C GLU A 78 -8.21 -12.73 11.53
N GLN A 79 -7.94 -11.62 12.22
CA GLN A 79 -7.74 -10.31 11.59
C GLN A 79 -6.31 -10.10 11.06
N PHE A 80 -5.42 -11.08 11.21
CA PHE A 80 -4.14 -11.12 10.54
C PHE A 80 -4.06 -12.30 9.58
N GLU A 81 -3.97 -12.01 8.30
CA GLU A 81 -3.89 -12.99 7.22
C GLU A 81 -2.53 -12.89 6.52
N GLN A 82 -1.86 -14.03 6.40
CA GLN A 82 -0.53 -14.15 5.80
C GLN A 82 -0.53 -15.32 4.81
N PRO A 83 -1.15 -15.17 3.63
CA PRO A 83 -1.31 -16.30 2.69
C PRO A 83 0.01 -16.72 2.01
N GLY A 84 1.12 -16.01 2.24
CA GLY A 84 2.37 -16.26 1.53
C GLY A 84 2.35 -15.75 0.09
N PRO A 85 3.23 -16.26 -0.79
CA PRO A 85 3.23 -15.90 -2.21
C PRO A 85 1.94 -16.32 -2.88
N VAL A 86 1.34 -15.40 -3.64
CA VAL A 86 0.10 -15.64 -4.41
C VAL A 86 0.32 -15.31 -5.88
N PRO A 87 -0.44 -15.92 -6.81
CA PRO A 87 -0.43 -15.54 -8.22
C PRO A 87 -0.78 -14.05 -8.41
N ALA A 88 -0.26 -13.44 -9.48
CA ALA A 88 -0.49 -12.02 -9.77
C ALA A 88 -1.98 -11.65 -9.88
N GLU A 89 -2.80 -12.54 -10.46
CA GLU A 89 -4.25 -12.34 -10.55
C GLU A 89 -4.91 -12.31 -9.17
N THR A 90 -4.53 -13.24 -8.29
CA THR A 90 -4.99 -13.26 -6.89
C THR A 90 -4.59 -11.99 -6.17
N ALA A 91 -3.35 -11.52 -6.33
CA ALA A 91 -2.89 -10.26 -5.74
C ALA A 91 -3.72 -9.05 -6.23
N ARG A 92 -4.02 -8.98 -7.53
CA ARG A 92 -4.90 -7.93 -8.08
C ARG A 92 -6.30 -7.99 -7.48
N THR A 93 -6.86 -9.18 -7.34
CA THR A 93 -8.18 -9.37 -6.71
C THR A 93 -8.16 -8.91 -5.25
N MET A 94 -7.14 -9.28 -4.47
CA MET A 94 -6.99 -8.83 -3.09
C MET A 94 -6.88 -7.30 -3.00
N GLN A 95 -6.08 -6.67 -3.87
CA GLN A 95 -5.95 -5.21 -3.94
C GLN A 95 -7.27 -4.53 -4.32
N ALA A 96 -8.00 -5.11 -5.28
CA ALA A 96 -9.30 -4.57 -5.70
C ALA A 96 -10.36 -4.66 -4.60
N GLN A 97 -10.28 -5.67 -3.73
CA GLN A 97 -11.18 -5.87 -2.59
C GLN A 97 -10.74 -5.12 -1.32
N ALA A 98 -9.56 -4.51 -1.31
CA ALA A 98 -9.05 -3.74 -0.18
C ALA A 98 -9.86 -2.44 0.00
N ASP A 99 -10.05 -2.02 1.26
CA ASP A 99 -10.50 -0.67 1.61
C ASP A 99 -9.31 0.29 1.70
N VAL A 100 -8.15 -0.24 2.11
CA VAL A 100 -6.88 0.49 2.19
C VAL A 100 -5.78 -0.36 1.58
N LEU A 101 -4.95 0.24 0.73
CA LEU A 101 -3.75 -0.37 0.18
C LEU A 101 -2.53 0.03 1.02
N LEU A 102 -1.82 -0.96 1.55
CA LEU A 102 -0.62 -0.74 2.36
C LEU A 102 0.63 -0.74 1.47
N ASN A 103 1.40 0.32 1.57
CA ASN A 103 2.73 0.44 0.97
C ASN A 103 3.80 0.51 2.06
N LEU A 104 4.73 -0.43 2.04
CA LEU A 104 5.90 -0.40 2.90
C LEU A 104 7.02 0.37 2.20
N GLY A 105 7.50 1.44 2.81
CA GLY A 105 8.68 2.17 2.35
C GLY A 105 9.92 1.28 2.30
N ASN A 106 10.80 1.54 1.35
CA ASN A 106 12.10 0.90 1.28
C ASN A 106 13.10 1.66 2.15
N ALA A 107 14.04 0.94 2.78
CA ALA A 107 15.12 1.55 3.55
C ALA A 107 16.26 2.09 2.67
N VAL A 108 15.94 2.55 1.46
CA VAL A 108 16.86 3.17 0.49
C VAL A 108 16.15 4.31 -0.25
N ASP A 109 16.87 5.38 -0.53
CA ASP A 109 16.35 6.63 -1.11
C ASP A 109 16.33 6.67 -2.65
N ASN A 110 16.86 5.66 -3.30
CA ASN A 110 16.99 5.58 -4.76
C ASN A 110 16.04 4.58 -5.42
N GLN A 111 15.07 4.05 -4.68
CA GLN A 111 14.12 3.06 -5.19
C GLN A 111 12.68 3.44 -4.89
N LEU A 112 12.01 4.01 -5.90
CA LEU A 112 10.59 4.31 -5.83
C LEU A 112 9.75 3.02 -5.98
N PRO A 113 8.83 2.73 -5.05
CA PRO A 113 7.95 1.56 -5.17
C PRO A 113 7.02 1.67 -6.38
N SER A 114 7.22 0.88 -7.44
CA SER A 114 6.41 0.92 -8.67
C SER A 114 4.92 0.66 -8.42
N LYS A 115 4.57 -0.18 -7.45
CA LYS A 115 3.19 -0.49 -7.08
C LYS A 115 2.40 0.70 -6.54
N LEU A 116 3.07 1.75 -6.07
CA LEU A 116 2.41 2.95 -5.59
C LEU A 116 1.53 3.58 -6.69
N PHE A 117 1.98 3.53 -7.94
CA PHE A 117 1.22 4.07 -9.07
C PHE A 117 0.01 3.20 -9.44
N ASP A 118 0.11 1.88 -9.28
CA ASP A 118 -1.05 0.97 -9.38
C ASP A 118 -2.08 1.29 -8.29
N TYR A 119 -1.62 1.61 -7.08
CA TYR A 119 -2.49 1.97 -5.96
C TYR A 119 -3.20 3.31 -6.20
N PHE A 120 -2.49 4.31 -6.71
CA PHE A 120 -3.10 5.57 -7.13
C PHE A 120 -4.11 5.35 -8.26
N ALA A 121 -3.74 4.59 -9.29
CA ALA A 121 -4.64 4.29 -10.40
C ALA A 121 -5.92 3.58 -9.94
N ALA A 122 -5.84 2.75 -8.90
CA ALA A 122 -7.01 2.12 -8.28
C ALA A 122 -7.91 3.13 -7.54
N GLY A 123 -7.45 4.35 -7.29
CA GLY A 123 -8.21 5.41 -6.60
C GLY A 123 -8.44 5.15 -5.12
N LYS A 124 -7.79 4.15 -4.53
CA LYS A 124 -8.05 3.72 -3.14
C LYS A 124 -7.20 4.47 -2.12
N PRO A 125 -7.65 4.53 -0.84
CA PRO A 125 -6.82 5.00 0.24
C PRO A 125 -5.49 4.22 0.33
N VAL A 126 -4.38 4.96 0.51
CA VAL A 126 -3.03 4.41 0.60
C VAL A 126 -2.43 4.74 1.95
N LEU A 127 -2.13 3.72 2.74
CA LEU A 127 -1.31 3.84 3.93
C LEU A 127 0.15 3.59 3.54
N HIS A 128 1.00 4.60 3.69
CA HIS A 128 2.43 4.47 3.47
C HIS A 128 3.20 4.50 4.78
N LEU A 129 4.00 3.48 5.02
CA LEU A 129 4.85 3.37 6.22
C LEU A 129 6.28 3.71 5.83
N CYS A 130 6.69 4.90 6.22
CA CYS A 130 7.98 5.50 5.88
C CYS A 130 9.03 5.11 6.93
N VAL A 131 10.17 4.59 6.47
CA VAL A 131 11.27 4.12 7.34
C VAL A 131 12.54 4.97 7.22
N ILE A 132 12.59 5.89 6.23
CA ILE A 132 13.70 6.84 6.02
C ILE A 132 13.16 8.25 5.75
N GLU A 133 13.94 9.29 6.07
CA GLU A 133 13.53 10.69 5.86
C GLU A 133 13.33 11.03 4.38
N ASN A 134 14.23 10.58 3.52
CA ASN A 134 14.24 10.90 2.09
C ASN A 134 13.56 9.81 1.26
N ASP A 135 12.39 9.32 1.69
CA ASP A 135 11.65 8.33 0.91
C ASP A 135 11.16 8.95 -0.41
N PRO A 136 11.55 8.37 -1.57
CA PRO A 136 11.20 8.93 -2.88
C PRO A 136 9.70 8.89 -3.20
N ALA A 137 8.89 8.18 -2.40
CA ALA A 137 7.44 8.16 -2.53
C ALA A 137 6.76 9.43 -1.99
N LEU A 138 7.40 10.14 -1.04
CA LEU A 138 6.79 11.27 -0.33
C LEU A 138 6.25 12.38 -1.24
N PRO A 139 6.95 12.84 -2.30
CA PRO A 139 6.43 13.88 -3.19
C PRO A 139 5.15 13.48 -3.93
N TYR A 140 4.98 12.20 -4.24
CA TYR A 140 3.76 11.67 -4.87
C TYR A 140 2.62 11.52 -3.86
N LEU A 141 2.93 10.98 -2.67
CA LEU A 141 1.96 10.80 -1.59
C LEU A 141 1.38 12.12 -1.10
N ALA A 142 2.19 13.18 -1.04
CA ALA A 142 1.75 14.53 -0.65
C ALA A 142 0.69 15.12 -1.59
N ARG A 143 0.62 14.66 -2.84
CA ARG A 143 -0.36 15.08 -3.86
C ARG A 143 -1.62 14.22 -3.83
N TYR A 144 -1.57 13.01 -3.26
CA TYR A 144 -2.68 12.07 -3.28
C TYR A 144 -3.58 12.24 -2.06
N PRO A 145 -4.82 12.75 -2.20
CA PRO A 145 -5.65 13.18 -1.07
C PRO A 145 -6.15 12.05 -0.17
N LEU A 146 -6.06 10.79 -0.63
CA LEU A 146 -6.40 9.61 0.16
C LEU A 146 -5.15 8.89 0.70
N ALA A 147 -4.00 9.56 0.77
CA ALA A 147 -2.80 9.00 1.39
C ALA A 147 -2.69 9.37 2.87
N LEU A 148 -2.21 8.42 3.67
CA LEU A 148 -1.64 8.66 4.98
C LEU A 148 -0.19 8.19 4.99
N VAL A 149 0.72 9.06 5.40
CA VAL A 149 2.12 8.72 5.65
C VAL A 149 2.37 8.68 7.15
N LEU A 150 2.91 7.57 7.63
CA LEU A 150 3.36 7.42 9.02
C LEU A 150 4.85 7.09 9.03
N HIS A 151 5.59 7.73 9.93
CA HIS A 151 7.03 7.52 10.07
C HIS A 151 7.33 6.53 11.19
N GLN A 152 8.28 5.64 10.96
CA GLN A 152 8.74 4.71 11.98
C GLN A 152 9.28 5.49 13.19
N GLY A 153 8.84 5.09 14.40
CA GLY A 153 9.18 5.79 15.64
C GLY A 153 8.29 6.99 15.97
N GLN A 154 7.30 7.32 15.14
CA GLN A 154 6.32 8.36 15.44
C GLN A 154 5.42 7.91 16.61
N ALA A 155 5.45 8.63 17.73
CA ALA A 155 4.83 8.20 18.98
C ALA A 155 3.29 8.07 18.90
N ASP A 156 2.62 8.91 18.12
CA ASP A 156 1.16 8.97 17.96
C ASP A 156 0.66 8.24 16.70
N ALA A 157 1.53 7.46 16.03
CA ALA A 157 1.23 6.82 14.76
C ALA A 157 -0.01 5.91 14.82
N ALA A 158 -0.18 5.15 15.90
CA ALA A 158 -1.34 4.27 16.07
C ALA A 158 -2.65 5.07 16.22
N ASP A 159 -2.65 6.17 16.97
CA ASP A 159 -3.82 7.02 17.16
C ASP A 159 -4.22 7.74 15.87
N ILE A 160 -3.24 8.20 15.10
CA ILE A 160 -3.47 8.80 13.78
C ILE A 160 -4.07 7.77 12.84
N LEU A 161 -3.47 6.56 12.78
CA LEU A 161 -3.97 5.46 11.95
C LEU A 161 -5.40 5.10 12.31
N HIS A 162 -5.71 4.99 13.61
CA HIS A 162 -7.07 4.67 14.09
C HIS A 162 -8.10 5.66 13.55
N ARG A 163 -7.85 6.96 13.71
CA ARG A 163 -8.78 8.01 13.23
C ARG A 163 -8.92 7.97 11.71
N TRP A 164 -7.79 7.91 10.99
CA TRP A 164 -7.78 7.91 9.54
C TRP A 164 -8.50 6.70 8.94
N LEU A 165 -8.35 5.50 9.50
CA LEU A 165 -9.07 4.30 9.06
C LEU A 165 -10.60 4.45 9.19
N GLY A 166 -11.07 5.20 10.20
CA GLY A 166 -12.48 5.55 10.34
C GLY A 166 -12.97 6.51 9.28
N GLU A 167 -12.12 7.42 8.82
CA GLU A 167 -12.45 8.47 7.85
C GLU A 167 -12.43 8.01 6.40
N VAL A 168 -11.52 7.08 6.04
CA VAL A 168 -11.28 6.71 4.63
C VAL A 168 -12.03 5.47 4.17
N CYS A 169 -12.65 4.74 5.08
CA CYS A 169 -13.38 3.53 4.74
C CYS A 169 -14.45 3.81 3.67
N GLY A 170 -14.37 3.07 2.55
CA GLY A 170 -15.29 3.23 1.41
C GLY A 170 -15.01 4.44 0.51
N LYS A 171 -14.00 5.27 0.79
CA LYS A 171 -13.60 6.34 -0.13
C LYS A 171 -12.85 5.78 -1.33
N GLN A 172 -13.09 6.38 -2.49
CA GLN A 172 -12.39 6.07 -3.73
C GLN A 172 -12.39 7.29 -4.64
N LEU A 173 -11.27 7.57 -5.29
CA LEU A 173 -11.16 8.58 -6.35
C LEU A 173 -11.47 7.95 -7.70
N PRO A 174 -12.25 8.61 -8.56
CA PRO A 174 -12.35 8.25 -9.96
C PRO A 174 -10.99 8.29 -10.66
N PHE A 175 -10.72 7.36 -11.59
CA PHE A 175 -9.44 7.31 -12.30
C PHE A 175 -9.11 8.63 -13.03
N GLY A 176 -10.11 9.32 -13.56
CA GLY A 176 -9.93 10.64 -14.19
C GLY A 176 -9.35 11.67 -13.23
N GLU A 177 -9.86 11.74 -11.99
CA GLU A 177 -9.33 12.66 -10.96
C GLU A 177 -7.87 12.30 -10.61
N VAL A 178 -7.53 11.00 -10.57
CA VAL A 178 -6.14 10.57 -10.35
C VAL A 178 -5.23 11.02 -11.51
N CYS A 179 -5.69 10.94 -12.75
CA CYS A 179 -4.96 11.47 -13.91
C CYS A 179 -4.74 12.98 -13.82
N ASP A 180 -5.72 13.74 -13.32
CA ASP A 180 -5.60 15.19 -13.11
C ASP A 180 -4.60 15.54 -12.00
N LEU A 181 -4.46 14.70 -10.98
CA LEU A 181 -3.45 14.85 -9.93
C LEU A 181 -2.03 14.55 -10.45
N PHE A 182 -1.88 13.65 -11.42
CA PHE A 182 -0.60 13.17 -11.93
C PHE A 182 -0.57 13.17 -13.47
N PRO A 183 -0.73 14.34 -14.13
CA PRO A 183 -0.79 14.42 -15.59
C PRO A 183 0.50 13.93 -16.28
N GLU A 184 1.64 14.05 -15.61
CA GLU A 184 2.93 13.55 -16.09
C GLU A 184 3.04 12.03 -16.12
N LEU A 185 2.17 11.31 -15.40
CA LEU A 185 2.17 9.85 -15.29
C LEU A 185 1.15 9.17 -16.21
N VAL A 186 0.36 9.93 -16.96
CA VAL A 186 -0.54 9.32 -17.94
C VAL A 186 0.27 8.73 -19.11
N PRO A 187 -0.14 7.60 -19.72
CA PRO A 187 0.66 6.91 -20.73
C PRO A 187 1.13 7.79 -21.89
N GLN A 188 0.32 8.74 -22.32
CA GLN A 188 0.64 9.67 -23.40
C GLN A 188 1.77 10.64 -23.00
N ALA A 189 1.75 11.15 -21.78
CA ALA A 189 2.82 12.04 -21.27
C ALA A 189 4.12 11.28 -21.09
N VAL A 190 4.05 10.06 -20.51
CA VAL A 190 5.21 9.17 -20.35
C VAL A 190 5.83 8.82 -21.70
N ALA A 191 5.01 8.48 -22.71
CA ALA A 191 5.49 8.19 -24.07
C ALA A 191 6.17 9.42 -24.71
N ALA A 192 5.59 10.61 -24.56
CA ALA A 192 6.16 11.85 -25.08
C ALA A 192 7.51 12.17 -24.43
N GLU A 193 7.65 11.96 -23.12
CA GLU A 193 8.91 12.15 -22.42
C GLU A 193 9.97 11.14 -22.86
N PHE A 194 9.60 9.90 -23.04
CA PHE A 194 10.50 8.84 -23.55
C PHE A 194 11.03 9.17 -24.94
N VAL A 195 10.17 9.65 -25.87
CA VAL A 195 10.59 10.07 -27.21
C VAL A 195 11.57 11.25 -27.15
N ARG A 196 11.32 12.22 -26.27
CA ARG A 196 12.19 13.38 -26.06
C ARG A 196 13.58 12.99 -25.55
N TRP A 197 13.65 11.90 -24.81
CA TRP A 197 14.91 11.38 -24.25
C TRP A 197 15.76 10.61 -25.29
N LEU A 198 15.13 10.10 -26.37
CA LEU A 198 15.78 9.36 -27.44
C LEU A 198 16.35 10.26 -28.57
N MET A 199 15.96 11.54 -28.62
CA MET A 199 16.42 12.51 -29.61
C MET A 199 17.58 13.36 -29.06
#